data_382d0d362eaa1d04f2b245863a110ecd
#
_entry.id   382d0d362eaa1d04f2b245863a110ecd
#
_cell.length_a   1.000
_cell.length_b   1.000
_cell.length_c   1.000
_cell.angle_alpha   90.00
_cell.angle_beta   90.00
_cell.angle_gamma   90.00
#
_symmetry.space_group_name_H-M   'P 1'
#
loop_
_entity.id
_entity.type
_entity.pdbx_description
1 polymer ?
#
loop_
_entity_poly.entity_id
_entity_poly.type
_entity_poly.pdbx_seq_one_letter_code
_entity_poly.pdbx_strand_id
1 'polypeptide(L)'
;FCIVAAQGVMLPLALLVGHRADSFGRKPIFLAAFAVLPIRAAMYTLSDNALWLIAVQLLDGVGAGIYGALTPLVIADVMRGTGRYNLAQGAVATTQGIGASISALAAGEVTDHFGYTVSFLTLGAAATVAFLVFALFMPETRHEQANVRDSGALAIEGAPRE
;
A
#
# COMPACT_ATOMS: atom_id res chain seq x y z
N PHE A 1 -18.74 -10.28 10.69
CA PHE A 1 -18.28 -9.25 11.65
C PHE A 1 -16.84 -8.80 11.37
N CYS A 2 -15.86 -9.69 11.13
CA CYS A 2 -14.46 -9.33 10.88
C CYS A 2 -14.30 -8.38 9.68
N ILE A 3 -14.97 -8.63 8.57
CA ILE A 3 -14.89 -7.78 7.36
C ILE A 3 -15.42 -6.36 7.63
N VAL A 4 -16.54 -6.25 8.37
CA VAL A 4 -17.13 -4.95 8.72
C VAL A 4 -16.21 -4.17 9.66
N ALA A 5 -15.55 -4.83 10.61
CA ALA A 5 -14.58 -4.22 11.50
C ALA A 5 -13.37 -3.67 10.72
N ALA A 6 -12.82 -4.44 9.77
CA ALA A 6 -11.72 -4.00 8.91
C ALA A 6 -12.10 -2.79 8.06
N GLN A 7 -13.30 -2.78 7.47
CA GLN A 7 -13.80 -1.64 6.69
C GLN A 7 -14.01 -0.40 7.55
N GLY A 8 -14.47 -0.57 8.80
CA GLY A 8 -14.64 0.52 9.76
C GLY A 8 -13.34 1.24 10.11
N VAL A 9 -12.21 0.54 10.13
CA VAL A 9 -10.88 1.12 10.36
C VAL A 9 -10.27 1.69 9.07
N MET A 10 -10.54 1.04 7.94
CA MET A 10 -10.00 1.43 6.64
C MET A 10 -10.41 2.85 6.23
N LEU A 11 -11.68 3.24 6.40
CA LEU A 11 -12.20 4.53 5.97
C LEU A 11 -11.55 5.74 6.71
N PRO A 12 -11.54 5.81 8.05
CA PRO A 12 -10.92 6.94 8.74
C PRO A 12 -9.41 7.00 8.52
N LEU A 13 -8.73 5.85 8.37
CA LEU A 13 -7.30 5.82 8.06
C LEU A 13 -7.00 6.30 6.65
N ALA A 14 -7.79 5.94 5.65
CA ALA A 14 -7.63 6.43 4.29
C ALA A 14 -7.73 7.97 4.25
N LEU A 15 -8.67 8.55 5.00
CA LEU A 15 -8.82 10.01 5.12
C LEU A 15 -7.63 10.66 5.83
N LEU A 16 -7.17 10.09 6.95
CA LEU A 16 -6.01 10.60 7.70
C LEU A 16 -4.72 10.55 6.88
N VAL A 17 -4.49 9.44 6.18
CA VAL A 17 -3.32 9.24 5.33
C VAL A 17 -3.37 10.18 4.13
N GLY A 18 -4.53 10.33 3.49
CA GLY A 18 -4.71 11.28 2.38
C GLY A 18 -4.32 12.72 2.79
N HIS A 19 -4.68 13.15 4.00
CA HIS A 19 -4.30 14.47 4.53
C HIS A 19 -2.83 14.61 4.93
N ARG A 20 -2.18 13.53 5.37
CA ARG A 20 -0.81 13.58 5.88
C ARG A 20 0.26 13.02 4.93
N ALA A 21 -0.13 12.43 3.82
CA ALA A 21 0.78 11.85 2.83
C ALA A 21 1.80 12.88 2.28
N ASP A 22 1.39 14.14 2.18
CA ASP A 22 2.25 15.22 1.68
C ASP A 22 3.30 15.68 2.69
N SER A 23 3.08 15.49 4.01
CA SER A 23 4.00 15.94 5.06
C SER A 23 5.08 14.91 5.42
N PHE A 24 4.75 13.62 5.45
CA PHE A 24 5.66 12.56 5.89
C PHE A 24 6.48 11.90 4.76
N GLY A 25 6.16 12.18 3.49
CA GLY A 25 6.73 11.47 2.35
C GLY A 25 5.94 10.17 2.05
N ARG A 26 5.90 9.79 0.78
CA ARG A 26 5.05 8.68 0.33
C ARG A 26 5.68 7.31 0.53
N LYS A 27 7.00 7.20 0.37
CA LYS A 27 7.75 5.94 0.53
C LYS A 27 7.63 5.35 1.94
N PRO A 28 7.88 6.09 3.05
CA PRO A 28 7.80 5.51 4.39
C PRO A 28 6.40 5.05 4.77
N ILE A 29 5.36 5.79 4.34
CA ILE A 29 3.97 5.41 4.61
C ILE A 29 3.58 4.15 3.82
N PHE A 30 4.03 4.04 2.56
CA PHE A 30 3.83 2.84 1.75
C PHE A 30 4.54 1.62 2.33
N LEU A 31 5.79 1.79 2.78
CA LEU A 31 6.55 0.74 3.46
C LEU A 31 5.85 0.28 4.75
N ALA A 32 5.29 1.20 5.53
CA ALA A 32 4.50 0.85 6.70
C ALA A 32 3.28 -0.02 6.35
N ALA A 33 2.55 0.32 5.26
CA ALA A 33 1.44 -0.48 4.78
C ALA A 33 1.86 -1.91 4.36
N PHE A 34 2.97 -2.03 3.63
CA PHE A 34 3.51 -3.33 3.23
C PHE A 34 4.06 -4.15 4.40
N ALA A 35 4.66 -3.50 5.42
CA ALA A 35 5.14 -4.17 6.62
C ALA A 35 4.01 -4.82 7.45
N VAL A 36 2.80 -4.29 7.38
CA VAL A 36 1.62 -4.87 8.04
C VAL A 36 1.35 -6.30 7.54
N LEU A 37 1.59 -6.59 6.24
CA LEU A 37 1.26 -7.88 5.64
C LEU A 37 2.04 -9.07 6.24
N PRO A 38 3.38 -9.06 6.33
CA PRO A 38 4.12 -10.16 6.97
C PRO A 38 3.87 -10.23 8.48
N ILE A 39 3.69 -9.09 9.16
CA ILE A 39 3.35 -9.06 10.59
C ILE A 39 2.01 -9.76 10.82
N ARG A 40 1.00 -9.41 10.05
CA ARG A 40 -0.32 -10.03 10.09
C ARG A 40 -0.25 -11.53 9.83
N ALA A 41 0.48 -11.97 8.80
CA ALA A 41 0.62 -13.38 8.47
C ALA A 41 1.22 -14.18 9.65
N ALA A 42 2.23 -13.63 10.32
CA ALA A 42 2.80 -14.22 11.53
C ALA A 42 1.78 -14.23 12.69
N MET A 43 1.00 -13.16 12.88
CA MET A 43 0.00 -13.07 13.94
C MET A 43 -1.13 -14.09 13.80
N TYR A 44 -1.52 -14.47 12.59
CA TYR A 44 -2.53 -15.51 12.36
C TYR A 44 -2.07 -16.90 12.81
N THR A 45 -0.76 -17.15 12.92
CA THR A 45 -0.23 -18.44 13.38
C THR A 45 -0.09 -18.54 14.91
N LEU A 46 -0.30 -17.44 15.65
CA LEU A 46 -0.07 -17.40 17.10
C LEU A 46 -1.26 -17.83 17.94
N SER A 47 -2.50 -17.66 17.47
CA SER A 47 -3.69 -17.97 18.25
C SER A 47 -4.94 -18.10 17.38
N ASP A 48 -5.79 -19.08 17.73
CA ASP A 48 -7.10 -19.30 17.11
C ASP A 48 -8.24 -18.60 17.86
N ASN A 49 -7.92 -17.73 18.83
CA ASN A 49 -8.92 -17.00 19.60
C ASN A 49 -9.64 -15.98 18.72
N ALA A 50 -10.98 -15.99 18.76
CA ALA A 50 -11.81 -15.11 17.93
C ALA A 50 -11.49 -13.60 18.13
N LEU A 51 -11.23 -13.18 19.38
CA LEU A 51 -10.85 -11.78 19.67
C LEU A 51 -9.49 -11.42 19.08
N TRP A 52 -8.55 -12.37 19.09
CA TRP A 52 -7.23 -12.21 18.46
C TRP A 52 -7.36 -12.06 16.95
N LEU A 53 -8.15 -12.92 16.31
CA LEU A 53 -8.41 -12.85 14.87
C LEU A 53 -9.05 -11.52 14.45
N ILE A 54 -9.98 -10.99 15.26
CA ILE A 54 -10.56 -9.65 15.03
C ILE A 54 -9.48 -8.57 15.14
N ALA A 55 -8.60 -8.62 16.14
CA ALA A 55 -7.51 -7.65 16.28
C ALA A 55 -6.55 -7.67 15.08
N VAL A 56 -6.18 -8.86 14.59
CA VAL A 56 -5.37 -9.02 13.38
C VAL A 56 -6.09 -8.47 12.15
N GLN A 57 -7.41 -8.65 12.06
CA GLN A 57 -8.22 -8.12 10.96
C GLN A 57 -8.31 -6.59 10.97
N LEU A 58 -8.33 -5.96 12.17
CA LEU A 58 -8.24 -4.50 12.28
C LEU A 58 -6.91 -3.97 11.73
N LEU A 59 -5.83 -4.68 12.00
CA LEU A 59 -4.51 -4.35 11.45
C LEU A 59 -4.48 -4.46 9.91
N ASP A 60 -5.20 -5.42 9.34
CA ASP A 60 -5.39 -5.53 7.89
C ASP A 60 -6.10 -4.30 7.32
N GLY A 61 -7.15 -3.82 7.99
CA GLY A 61 -7.84 -2.58 7.63
C GLY A 61 -6.92 -1.37 7.59
N VAL A 62 -5.93 -1.31 8.50
CA VAL A 62 -4.88 -0.26 8.50
C VAL A 62 -4.05 -0.32 7.22
N GLY A 63 -3.49 -1.48 6.90
CA GLY A 63 -2.68 -1.69 5.70
C GLY A 63 -3.45 -1.39 4.41
N ALA A 64 -4.67 -1.91 4.29
CA ALA A 64 -5.55 -1.69 3.14
C ALA A 64 -5.96 -0.22 2.98
N GLY A 65 -6.23 0.49 4.08
CA GLY A 65 -6.58 1.91 4.08
C GLY A 65 -5.42 2.78 3.58
N ILE A 66 -4.21 2.53 4.06
CA ILE A 66 -3.01 3.23 3.63
C ILE A 66 -2.74 2.97 2.15
N TYR A 67 -2.74 1.70 1.75
CA TYR A 67 -2.51 1.29 0.36
C TYR A 67 -3.53 1.91 -0.60
N GLY A 68 -4.81 1.83 -0.26
CA GLY A 68 -5.90 2.37 -1.08
C GLY A 68 -5.84 3.89 -1.25
N ALA A 69 -5.42 4.63 -0.22
CA ALA A 69 -5.26 6.07 -0.29
C ALA A 69 -4.01 6.49 -1.10
N LEU A 70 -2.89 5.80 -0.91
CA LEU A 70 -1.61 6.20 -1.52
C LEU A 70 -1.47 5.77 -2.98
N THR A 71 -2.03 4.62 -3.38
CA THR A 71 -1.89 4.10 -4.75
C THR A 71 -2.32 5.11 -5.81
N PRO A 72 -3.53 5.72 -5.75
CA PRO A 72 -3.91 6.74 -6.74
C PRO A 72 -3.03 7.98 -6.70
N LEU A 73 -2.53 8.39 -5.52
CA LEU A 73 -1.65 9.56 -5.38
C LEU A 73 -0.29 9.31 -6.06
N VAL A 74 0.31 8.14 -5.84
CA VAL A 74 1.59 7.76 -6.47
C VAL A 74 1.42 7.65 -7.99
N ILE A 75 0.33 7.04 -8.47
CA ILE A 75 0.04 6.96 -9.91
C ILE A 75 -0.12 8.36 -10.51
N ALA A 76 -0.83 9.26 -9.81
CA ALA A 76 -1.01 10.63 -10.26
C ALA A 76 0.32 11.39 -10.38
N ASP A 77 1.26 11.17 -9.44
CA ASP A 77 2.57 11.81 -9.49
C ASP A 77 3.44 11.29 -10.63
N VAL A 78 3.53 9.97 -10.77
CA VAL A 78 4.31 9.31 -11.82
C VAL A 78 3.78 9.64 -13.21
N MET A 79 2.44 9.78 -13.35
CA MET A 79 1.79 10.09 -14.62
C MET A 79 1.58 11.58 -14.85
N ARG A 80 2.09 12.45 -13.98
CA ARG A 80 1.95 13.90 -14.12
C ARG A 80 2.51 14.38 -15.46
N GLY A 81 1.73 15.18 -16.17
CA GLY A 81 2.08 15.73 -17.49
C GLY A 81 1.93 14.76 -18.68
N THR A 82 1.65 13.48 -18.44
CA THR A 82 1.48 12.51 -19.55
C THR A 82 0.04 12.38 -20.06
N GLY A 83 -0.96 12.83 -19.28
CA GLY A 83 -2.38 12.64 -19.58
C GLY A 83 -2.87 11.18 -19.49
N ARG A 84 -2.02 10.23 -19.05
CA ARG A 84 -2.28 8.78 -19.08
C ARG A 84 -2.63 8.18 -17.71
N TYR A 85 -3.11 8.98 -16.77
CA TYR A 85 -3.47 8.53 -15.43
C TYR A 85 -4.42 7.32 -15.43
N ASN A 86 -5.52 7.39 -16.18
CA ASN A 86 -6.52 6.33 -16.22
C ASN A 86 -5.97 5.01 -16.79
N LEU A 87 -5.07 5.09 -17.78
CA LEU A 87 -4.40 3.91 -18.31
C LEU A 87 -3.51 3.23 -17.28
N ALA A 88 -2.71 4.01 -16.55
CA ALA A 88 -1.85 3.49 -15.50
C ALA A 88 -2.66 2.92 -14.33
N GLN A 89 -3.72 3.61 -13.91
CA GLN A 89 -4.65 3.12 -12.88
C GLN A 89 -5.29 1.78 -13.29
N GLY A 90 -5.76 1.67 -14.53
CA GLY A 90 -6.32 0.43 -15.07
C GLY A 90 -5.29 -0.71 -15.13
N ALA A 91 -4.07 -0.43 -15.57
CA ALA A 91 -2.98 -1.41 -15.61
C ALA A 91 -2.64 -1.94 -14.21
N VAL A 92 -2.51 -1.05 -13.21
CA VAL A 92 -2.27 -1.44 -11.81
C VAL A 92 -3.42 -2.28 -11.27
N ALA A 93 -4.67 -1.87 -11.48
CA ALA A 93 -5.85 -2.60 -11.01
C ALA A 93 -5.95 -4.00 -11.66
N THR A 94 -5.67 -4.11 -12.97
CA THR A 94 -5.67 -5.39 -13.68
C THR A 94 -4.57 -6.33 -13.15
N THR A 95 -3.35 -5.82 -13.00
CA THR A 95 -2.23 -6.61 -12.46
C THR A 95 -2.52 -7.08 -11.04
N GLN A 96 -3.10 -6.20 -10.21
CA GLN A 96 -3.53 -6.53 -8.85
C GLN A 96 -4.62 -7.62 -8.84
N GLY A 97 -5.61 -7.54 -9.73
CA GLY A 97 -6.67 -8.54 -9.87
C GLY A 97 -6.12 -9.91 -10.29
N ILE A 98 -5.21 -9.95 -11.26
CA ILE A 98 -4.54 -11.18 -11.70
C ILE A 98 -3.72 -11.77 -10.53
N GLY A 99 -2.92 -10.95 -9.85
CA GLY A 99 -2.13 -11.37 -8.70
C GLY A 99 -2.98 -11.92 -7.56
N ALA A 100 -4.11 -11.28 -7.25
CA ALA A 100 -5.05 -11.73 -6.23
C ALA A 100 -5.66 -13.09 -6.58
N SER A 101 -6.04 -13.32 -7.85
CA SER A 101 -6.60 -14.58 -8.31
C SER A 101 -5.58 -15.74 -8.22
N ILE A 102 -4.35 -15.50 -8.67
CA ILE A 102 -3.27 -16.48 -8.56
C ILE A 102 -2.95 -16.80 -7.11
N SER A 103 -2.86 -15.75 -6.26
CA SER A 103 -2.59 -15.90 -4.83
C SER A 103 -3.69 -16.69 -4.12
N ALA A 104 -4.96 -16.47 -4.46
CA ALA A 104 -6.09 -17.19 -3.88
C ALA A 104 -6.07 -18.69 -4.25
N LEU A 105 -5.77 -18.99 -5.51
CA LEU A 105 -5.62 -20.39 -5.97
C LEU A 105 -4.45 -21.10 -5.26
N ALA A 106 -3.28 -20.45 -5.23
CA ALA A 106 -2.11 -21.01 -4.56
C ALA A 106 -2.34 -21.20 -3.05
N ALA A 107 -2.98 -20.23 -2.38
CA ALA A 107 -3.30 -20.34 -0.97
C ALA A 107 -4.30 -21.47 -0.68
N GLY A 108 -5.31 -21.66 -1.54
CA GLY A 108 -6.24 -22.76 -1.45
C GLY A 108 -5.54 -24.12 -1.55
N GLU A 109 -4.72 -24.32 -2.58
CA GLU A 109 -3.96 -25.56 -2.80
C GLU A 109 -3.00 -25.88 -1.63
N VAL A 110 -2.28 -24.87 -1.14
CA VAL A 110 -1.40 -25.04 0.03
C VAL A 110 -2.22 -25.37 1.30
N THR A 111 -3.38 -24.75 1.48
CA THR A 111 -4.24 -25.00 2.63
C THR A 111 -4.77 -26.44 2.62
N ASP A 112 -5.20 -26.95 1.46
CA ASP A 112 -5.77 -28.27 1.31
C ASP A 112 -4.74 -29.38 1.57
N HIS A 113 -3.47 -29.17 1.18
CA HIS A 113 -2.42 -30.17 1.34
C HIS A 113 -1.62 -30.04 2.64
N PHE A 114 -1.39 -28.82 3.14
CA PHE A 114 -0.47 -28.54 4.26
C PHE A 114 -1.11 -27.81 5.44
N GLY A 115 -2.39 -27.45 5.32
CA GLY A 115 -3.14 -26.76 6.38
C GLY A 115 -2.94 -25.25 6.43
N TYR A 116 -3.75 -24.61 7.26
CA TYR A 116 -3.82 -23.13 7.34
C TYR A 116 -2.52 -22.46 7.78
N THR A 117 -1.80 -23.06 8.75
CA THR A 117 -0.55 -22.48 9.27
C THR A 117 0.51 -22.33 8.18
N VAL A 118 0.69 -23.38 7.35
CA VAL A 118 1.65 -23.35 6.25
C VAL A 118 1.21 -22.36 5.17
N SER A 119 -0.09 -22.28 4.89
CA SER A 119 -0.63 -21.32 3.93
C SER A 119 -0.35 -19.88 4.39
N PHE A 120 -0.61 -19.51 5.66
CA PHE A 120 -0.31 -18.19 6.18
C PHE A 120 1.18 -17.86 6.16
N LEU A 121 2.05 -18.82 6.49
CA LEU A 121 3.50 -18.63 6.42
C LEU A 121 3.98 -18.42 4.97
N THR A 122 3.44 -19.16 4.01
CA THR A 122 3.76 -19.02 2.59
C THR A 122 3.34 -17.62 2.07
N LEU A 123 2.12 -17.18 2.39
CA LEU A 123 1.65 -15.84 2.05
C LEU A 123 2.49 -14.75 2.74
N GLY A 124 2.88 -14.97 4.00
CA GLY A 124 3.76 -14.08 4.74
C GLY A 124 5.15 -13.96 4.12
N ALA A 125 5.71 -15.08 3.66
CA ALA A 125 6.99 -15.10 2.93
C ALA A 125 6.88 -14.32 1.62
N ALA A 126 5.83 -14.55 0.83
CA ALA A 126 5.58 -13.81 -0.41
C ALA A 126 5.42 -12.30 -0.14
N ALA A 127 4.68 -11.92 0.91
CA ALA A 127 4.52 -10.53 1.32
C ALA A 127 5.85 -9.90 1.76
N THR A 128 6.71 -10.65 2.44
CA THR A 128 8.05 -10.20 2.85
C THR A 128 8.93 -9.94 1.63
N VAL A 129 8.92 -10.84 0.64
CA VAL A 129 9.64 -10.63 -0.63
C VAL A 129 9.13 -9.39 -1.34
N ALA A 130 7.81 -9.21 -1.45
CA ALA A 130 7.22 -8.01 -2.04
C ALA A 130 7.62 -6.73 -1.30
N PHE A 131 7.62 -6.76 0.05
CA PHE A 131 8.09 -5.64 0.88
C PHE A 131 9.55 -5.30 0.60
N LEU A 132 10.45 -6.29 0.54
CA LEU A 132 11.87 -6.08 0.26
C LEU A 132 12.10 -5.53 -1.14
N VAL A 133 11.45 -6.09 -2.15
CA VAL A 133 11.51 -5.58 -3.53
C VAL A 133 11.06 -4.12 -3.58
N PHE A 134 9.94 -3.80 -2.94
CA PHE A 134 9.42 -2.45 -2.91
C PHE A 134 10.37 -1.49 -2.16
N ALA A 135 10.92 -1.91 -1.01
CA ALA A 135 11.87 -1.12 -0.23
C ALA A 135 13.16 -0.77 -1.00
N LEU A 136 13.64 -1.72 -1.82
CA LEU A 136 14.88 -1.57 -2.57
C LEU A 136 14.69 -0.77 -3.87
N PHE A 137 13.58 -0.97 -4.57
CA PHE A 137 13.37 -0.43 -5.91
C PHE A 137 12.51 0.83 -5.98
N MET A 138 11.75 1.17 -4.93
CA MET A 138 10.94 2.39 -4.97
C MET A 138 11.80 3.63 -4.70
N PRO A 139 11.93 4.56 -5.66
CA PRO A 139 12.59 5.86 -5.43
C PRO A 139 11.72 6.75 -4.53
N GLU A 140 12.34 7.65 -3.77
CA GLU A 140 11.63 8.68 -3.00
C GLU A 140 11.10 9.76 -3.95
N THR A 141 9.79 9.92 -4.02
CA THR A 141 9.14 10.88 -4.94
C THR A 141 9.07 12.32 -4.40
N ARG A 142 9.48 12.54 -3.14
CA ARG A 142 9.36 13.85 -2.46
C ARG A 142 10.36 14.90 -2.94
N HIS A 143 11.58 14.52 -3.28
CA HIS A 143 12.64 15.47 -3.61
C HIS A 143 12.42 16.22 -4.93
N GLU A 144 11.70 15.64 -5.86
CA GLU A 144 11.43 16.25 -7.16
C GLU A 144 10.44 17.43 -7.08
N GLN A 145 9.49 17.37 -6.16
CA GLN A 145 8.52 18.45 -5.96
C GLN A 145 9.10 19.69 -5.26
N ALA A 146 10.06 19.53 -4.36
CA ALA A 146 10.77 20.63 -3.73
C ALA A 146 11.60 21.40 -4.77
N ASN A 147 12.34 20.71 -5.63
CA ASN A 147 13.16 21.30 -6.68
C ASN A 147 12.34 22.07 -7.73
N VAL A 148 11.18 21.56 -8.13
CA VAL A 148 10.30 22.23 -9.11
C VAL A 148 9.68 23.48 -8.49
N ARG A 149 9.36 23.46 -7.21
CA ARG A 149 8.78 24.60 -6.48
C ARG A 149 9.78 25.71 -6.29
N ASP A 150 11.03 25.39 -5.93
CA ASP A 150 12.11 26.36 -5.77
C ASP A 150 12.54 26.96 -7.12
N SER A 151 12.60 26.14 -8.17
CA SER A 151 12.89 26.63 -9.53
C SER A 151 11.79 27.54 -10.06
N GLY A 152 10.52 27.23 -9.78
CA GLY A 152 9.39 28.07 -10.14
C GLY A 152 9.34 29.40 -9.38
N ALA A 153 9.69 29.40 -8.09
CA ALA A 153 9.76 30.61 -7.26
C ALA A 153 10.87 31.56 -7.74
N LEU A 154 12.04 31.01 -8.04
CA LEU A 154 13.17 31.79 -8.58
C LEU A 154 12.88 32.38 -9.98
N ALA A 155 12.11 31.67 -10.81
CA ALA A 155 11.70 32.16 -12.13
C ALA A 155 10.71 33.34 -12.06
N ILE A 156 9.85 33.37 -11.03
CA ILE A 156 8.90 34.46 -10.81
C ILE A 156 9.59 35.68 -10.21
N GLU A 157 10.57 35.49 -9.34
CA GLU A 157 11.31 36.59 -8.67
C GLU A 157 12.32 37.25 -9.63
N GLY A 158 12.77 36.57 -10.66
CA GLY A 158 13.67 37.10 -11.70
C GLY A 158 12.99 37.76 -12.89
N ALA A 159 11.63 37.83 -12.93
CA ALA A 159 10.93 38.51 -14.02
C ALA A 159 11.02 40.03 -13.86
N PRO A 160 11.49 40.77 -14.88
CA PRO A 160 11.56 42.25 -14.82
C PRO A 160 10.14 42.81 -14.66
N ARG A 161 9.96 43.66 -13.66
CA ARG A 161 8.74 44.43 -13.45
C ARG A 161 8.75 45.58 -14.47
N GLU A 162 7.99 45.40 -15.54
CA GLU A 162 7.67 46.51 -16.47
C GLU A 162 6.60 47.40 -15.89
#